data_16133ba609f6f44e2c4cc42b3532921f
#
_entry.id   16133ba609f6f44e2c4cc42b3532921f
#
_cell.length_a   1.000
_cell.length_b   1.000
_cell.length_c   1.000
_cell.angle_alpha   90.00
_cell.angle_beta   90.00
_cell.angle_gamma   90.00
#
_symmetry.space_group_name_H-M   'P 1'
#
loop_
_entity.id
_entity.type
_entity.pdbx_description
1 polymer ?
#
loop_
_entity_poly.entity_id
_entity_poly.type
_entity_poly.pdbx_seq_one_letter_code
_entity_poly.pdbx_strand_id
1 'polypeptide(L)'
;MAIEKVFVKEGIKEAEIEAYLAKRFNKAGYSHTEIQRTPLGTRIVVYVYRPGFVVGRSGRRIQEITDDIRLKFGFENPLIDVKEVDNPFLDANIVASRIAGALERGINFKKVANYYLDKVIEAGAIGISIHVGGKLMGAERSRFQKFKRGFVAYSGDYAETLVDKGYAQGSIKPGIVGIQVRIMKEAPKEFEYKKIEEKEAHKKDAKEMVEDMRKASEKI
;
A
#
# COMPACT_ATOMS: atom_id res chain seq x y z
N MET A 1 -8.35 -2.76 38.22
CA MET A 1 -7.59 -3.36 37.08
C MET A 1 -6.46 -2.42 36.75
N ALA A 2 -5.25 -2.93 36.44
CA ALA A 2 -4.14 -2.06 36.04
C ALA A 2 -4.49 -1.33 34.71
N ILE A 3 -4.22 -0.04 34.65
CA ILE A 3 -4.54 0.84 33.49
C ILE A 3 -3.97 0.25 32.19
N GLU A 4 -2.77 -0.32 32.25
CA GLU A 4 -2.11 -1.00 31.13
C GLU A 4 -2.97 -2.11 30.49
N LYS A 5 -3.65 -2.93 31.33
CA LYS A 5 -4.54 -3.99 30.83
C LYS A 5 -5.76 -3.45 30.07
N VAL A 6 -6.21 -2.25 30.41
CA VAL A 6 -7.32 -1.60 29.73
C VAL A 6 -6.88 -1.18 28.32
N PHE A 7 -5.75 -0.49 28.19
CA PHE A 7 -5.20 -0.09 26.90
C PHE A 7 -4.92 -1.28 25.98
N VAL A 8 -4.34 -2.36 26.51
CA VAL A 8 -4.10 -3.58 25.72
C VAL A 8 -5.40 -4.18 25.21
N LYS A 9 -6.44 -4.30 26.06
CA LYS A 9 -7.75 -4.82 25.65
C LYS A 9 -8.40 -3.95 24.59
N GLU A 10 -8.24 -2.65 24.67
CA GLU A 10 -8.75 -1.70 23.70
C GLU A 10 -8.02 -1.82 22.37
N GLY A 11 -6.71 -1.90 22.37
CA GLY A 11 -5.91 -2.12 21.16
C GLY A 11 -6.24 -3.47 20.46
N ILE A 12 -6.51 -4.53 21.25
CA ILE A 12 -6.96 -5.81 20.68
C ILE A 12 -8.30 -5.64 19.96
N LYS A 13 -9.28 -4.94 20.57
CA LYS A 13 -10.58 -4.69 19.92
C LYS A 13 -10.44 -3.87 18.63
N GLU A 14 -9.54 -2.88 18.62
CA GLU A 14 -9.26 -2.09 17.40
C GLU A 14 -8.69 -2.96 16.29
N ALA A 15 -7.72 -3.81 16.60
CA ALA A 15 -7.14 -4.76 15.65
C ALA A 15 -8.17 -5.78 15.12
N GLU A 16 -9.06 -6.28 15.99
CA GLU A 16 -10.15 -7.18 15.58
C GLU A 16 -11.15 -6.51 14.64
N ILE A 17 -11.50 -5.23 14.89
CA ILE A 17 -12.37 -4.47 13.99
C ILE A 17 -11.69 -4.24 12.65
N GLU A 18 -10.42 -3.84 12.65
CA GLU A 18 -9.66 -3.64 11.42
C GLU A 18 -9.62 -4.93 10.59
N ALA A 19 -9.33 -6.07 11.20
CA ALA A 19 -9.33 -7.37 10.53
C ALA A 19 -10.72 -7.75 9.99
N TYR A 20 -11.79 -7.44 10.73
CA TYR A 20 -13.17 -7.66 10.29
C TYR A 20 -13.51 -6.79 9.07
N LEU A 21 -13.21 -5.50 9.12
CA LEU A 21 -13.48 -4.55 8.04
C LEU A 21 -12.64 -4.86 6.79
N ALA A 22 -11.37 -5.18 6.95
CA ALA A 22 -10.49 -5.58 5.84
C ALA A 22 -11.06 -6.79 5.08
N LYS A 23 -11.55 -7.80 5.80
CA LYS A 23 -12.18 -8.99 5.20
C LYS A 23 -13.50 -8.66 4.50
N ARG A 24 -14.32 -7.77 5.08
CA ARG A 24 -15.64 -7.41 4.55
C ARG A 24 -15.53 -6.48 3.34
N PHE A 25 -14.55 -5.58 3.33
CA PHE A 25 -14.36 -4.55 2.30
C PHE A 25 -13.26 -4.87 1.27
N ASN A 26 -12.73 -6.07 1.25
CA ASN A 26 -11.71 -6.48 0.28
C ASN A 26 -12.13 -6.17 -1.18
N LYS A 27 -13.41 -6.41 -1.54
CA LYS A 27 -13.95 -6.10 -2.88
C LYS A 27 -14.08 -4.60 -3.17
N ALA A 28 -14.18 -3.76 -2.14
CA ALA A 28 -14.24 -2.31 -2.28
C ALA A 28 -12.84 -1.67 -2.46
N GLY A 29 -11.77 -2.43 -2.26
CA GLY A 29 -10.40 -1.94 -2.22
C GLY A 29 -10.11 -1.22 -0.91
N TYR A 30 -10.09 -1.98 0.18
CA TYR A 30 -9.79 -1.51 1.52
C TYR A 30 -8.32 -1.07 1.63
N SER A 31 -8.09 0.09 2.21
CA SER A 31 -6.77 0.63 2.54
C SER A 31 -6.46 0.42 4.02
N HIS A 32 -6.99 1.27 4.86
CA HIS A 32 -6.82 1.23 6.31
C HIS A 32 -8.06 1.81 7.02
N THR A 33 -8.09 1.68 8.33
CA THR A 33 -9.16 2.23 9.17
C THR A 33 -8.54 3.07 10.28
N GLU A 34 -9.11 4.23 10.52
CA GLU A 34 -8.80 5.07 11.67
C GLU A 34 -9.95 5.01 12.66
N ILE A 35 -9.65 4.72 13.93
CA ILE A 35 -10.63 4.67 14.98
C ILE A 35 -10.43 5.88 15.90
N GLN A 36 -11.41 6.77 15.93
CA GLN A 36 -11.39 7.97 16.73
C GLN A 36 -12.43 7.86 17.85
N ARG A 37 -11.99 7.94 19.08
CA ARG A 37 -12.88 7.92 20.23
C ARG A 37 -13.31 9.34 20.57
N THR A 38 -14.60 9.56 20.59
CA THR A 38 -15.19 10.83 20.98
C THR A 38 -16.09 10.64 22.21
N PRO A 39 -16.34 11.67 23.02
CA PRO A 39 -17.25 11.56 24.15
C PRO A 39 -18.68 11.13 23.77
N LEU A 40 -19.07 11.31 22.52
CA LEU A 40 -20.39 10.96 21.99
C LEU A 40 -20.49 9.54 21.43
N GLY A 41 -19.33 8.86 21.23
CA GLY A 41 -19.26 7.52 20.64
C GLY A 41 -17.95 7.29 19.89
N THR A 42 -17.83 6.11 19.30
CA THR A 42 -16.63 5.74 18.52
C THR A 42 -16.87 6.01 17.04
N ARG A 43 -16.06 6.89 16.46
CA ARG A 43 -16.04 7.18 15.04
C ARG A 43 -15.01 6.30 14.34
N ILE A 44 -15.44 5.54 13.33
CA ILE A 44 -14.64 4.61 12.55
C ILE A 44 -14.56 5.17 11.13
N VAL A 45 -13.40 5.72 10.76
CA VAL A 45 -13.16 6.25 9.40
C VAL A 45 -12.50 5.16 8.57
N VAL A 46 -13.18 4.71 7.53
CA VAL A 46 -12.70 3.65 6.63
C VAL A 46 -12.26 4.24 5.31
N TYR A 47 -11.01 4.04 4.95
CA TYR A 47 -10.45 4.48 3.68
C TYR A 47 -10.56 3.37 2.65
N VAL A 48 -11.26 3.65 1.54
CA VAL A 48 -11.50 2.67 0.47
C VAL A 48 -11.39 3.31 -0.90
N TYR A 49 -11.07 2.49 -1.90
CA TYR A 49 -11.03 2.95 -3.28
C TYR A 49 -12.42 3.22 -3.88
N ARG A 50 -13.44 2.43 -3.52
CA ARG A 50 -14.81 2.54 -4.05
C ARG A 50 -15.82 2.65 -2.94
N PRO A 51 -16.13 3.87 -2.46
CA PRO A 51 -17.07 4.07 -1.34
C PRO A 51 -18.47 3.54 -1.62
N GLY A 52 -18.93 3.56 -2.86
CA GLY A 52 -20.26 3.03 -3.23
C GLY A 52 -20.46 1.55 -2.93
N PHE A 53 -19.41 0.73 -2.91
CA PHE A 53 -19.51 -0.69 -2.51
C PHE A 53 -19.65 -0.88 -1.00
N VAL A 54 -19.18 0.07 -0.21
CA VAL A 54 -19.29 0.06 1.26
C VAL A 54 -20.66 0.55 1.69
N VAL A 55 -21.09 1.69 1.17
CA VAL A 55 -22.38 2.32 1.48
C VAL A 55 -23.54 1.42 1.02
N GLY A 56 -23.44 0.86 -0.21
CA GLY A 56 -24.46 0.02 -0.78
C GLY A 56 -25.73 0.78 -1.19
N ARG A 57 -26.76 0.05 -1.60
CA ARG A 57 -28.04 0.66 -2.00
C ARG A 57 -28.75 1.26 -0.79
N SER A 58 -29.01 2.57 -0.83
CA SER A 58 -29.73 3.29 0.24
C SER A 58 -29.08 3.18 1.64
N GLY A 59 -27.75 2.96 1.72
CA GLY A 59 -27.06 2.89 3.00
C GLY A 59 -27.28 1.59 3.81
N ARG A 60 -27.98 0.59 3.27
CA ARG A 60 -28.31 -0.65 4.01
C ARG A 60 -27.05 -1.40 4.45
N ARG A 61 -26.02 -1.47 3.58
CA ARG A 61 -24.78 -2.19 3.92
C ARG A 61 -24.02 -1.55 5.08
N ILE A 62 -23.95 -0.24 5.09
CA ILE A 62 -23.24 0.46 6.17
C ILE A 62 -23.99 0.31 7.49
N GLN A 63 -25.35 0.28 7.46
CA GLN A 63 -26.16 0.01 8.65
C GLN A 63 -25.95 -1.40 9.18
N GLU A 64 -26.00 -2.43 8.31
CA GLU A 64 -25.71 -3.82 8.69
C GLU A 64 -24.33 -3.98 9.37
N ILE A 65 -23.32 -3.29 8.85
CA ILE A 65 -21.96 -3.34 9.41
C ILE A 65 -21.88 -2.58 10.73
N THR A 66 -22.57 -1.47 10.86
CA THR A 66 -22.66 -0.71 12.12
C THR A 66 -23.32 -1.56 13.21
N ASP A 67 -24.41 -2.26 12.89
CA ASP A 67 -25.08 -3.17 13.79
C ASP A 67 -24.20 -4.37 14.16
N ASP A 68 -23.49 -4.95 13.17
CA ASP A 68 -22.52 -6.03 13.40
C ASP A 68 -21.40 -5.60 14.36
N ILE A 69 -20.88 -4.39 14.21
CA ILE A 69 -19.81 -3.85 15.07
C ILE A 69 -20.35 -3.63 16.48
N ARG A 70 -21.56 -3.09 16.63
CA ARG A 70 -22.20 -2.88 17.91
C ARG A 70 -22.40 -4.21 18.65
N LEU A 71 -22.89 -5.24 17.97
CA LEU A 71 -23.22 -6.55 18.56
C LEU A 71 -21.96 -7.37 18.90
N LYS A 72 -20.96 -7.38 18.01
CA LYS A 72 -19.78 -8.25 18.15
C LYS A 72 -18.71 -7.67 19.06
N PHE A 73 -18.48 -6.37 18.98
CA PHE A 73 -17.36 -5.71 19.67
C PHE A 73 -17.82 -4.87 20.86
N GLY A 74 -19.14 -4.68 21.04
CA GLY A 74 -19.70 -3.98 22.20
C GLY A 74 -19.35 -2.49 22.25
N PHE A 75 -19.24 -1.82 21.09
CA PHE A 75 -19.04 -0.39 21.03
C PHE A 75 -20.36 0.37 21.21
N GLU A 76 -20.31 1.39 22.06
CA GLU A 76 -21.44 2.30 22.23
C GLU A 76 -21.48 3.30 21.06
N ASN A 77 -22.59 3.33 20.35
CA ASN A 77 -22.86 4.26 19.23
C ASN A 77 -21.72 4.38 18.19
N PRO A 78 -21.34 3.27 17.49
CA PRO A 78 -20.33 3.32 16.46
C PRO A 78 -20.86 4.10 15.25
N LEU A 79 -20.10 5.12 14.79
CA LEU A 79 -20.35 5.87 13.57
C LEU A 79 -19.32 5.48 12.53
N ILE A 80 -19.77 4.98 11.37
CA ILE A 80 -18.86 4.62 10.27
C ILE A 80 -18.89 5.70 9.21
N ASP A 81 -17.75 6.34 9.02
CA ASP A 81 -17.50 7.27 7.92
C ASP A 81 -16.66 6.60 6.84
N VAL A 82 -17.01 6.83 5.59
CA VAL A 82 -16.29 6.26 4.45
C VAL A 82 -15.63 7.38 3.67
N LYS A 83 -14.31 7.28 3.52
CA LYS A 83 -13.51 8.21 2.71
C LYS A 83 -12.93 7.51 1.50
N GLU A 84 -12.87 8.21 0.39
CA GLU A 84 -12.21 7.74 -0.82
C GLU A 84 -10.70 8.00 -0.74
N VAL A 85 -9.91 7.08 -1.28
CA VAL A 85 -8.45 7.23 -1.41
C VAL A 85 -8.15 7.91 -2.73
N ASP A 86 -7.49 9.08 -2.71
CA ASP A 86 -7.19 9.89 -3.91
C ASP A 86 -6.39 9.09 -4.95
N ASN A 87 -5.29 8.47 -4.53
CA ASN A 87 -4.38 7.72 -5.40
C ASN A 87 -4.29 6.24 -5.02
N PRO A 88 -5.16 5.37 -5.55
CA PRO A 88 -5.22 3.95 -5.18
C PRO A 88 -3.99 3.15 -5.60
N PHE A 89 -3.15 3.67 -6.50
CA PHE A 89 -1.89 3.05 -6.91
C PHE A 89 -0.74 3.33 -5.94
N LEU A 90 -0.85 4.34 -5.10
CA LEU A 90 0.13 4.65 -4.06
C LEU A 90 -0.14 3.92 -2.74
N ASP A 91 -1.23 3.18 -2.65
CA ASP A 91 -1.62 2.41 -1.46
C ASP A 91 -1.28 0.93 -1.65
N ALA A 92 -0.41 0.41 -0.76
CA ALA A 92 0.11 -0.95 -0.89
C ALA A 92 -0.97 -2.02 -0.67
N ASN A 93 -1.94 -1.80 0.24
CA ASN A 93 -3.01 -2.75 0.53
C ASN A 93 -3.98 -2.87 -0.65
N ILE A 94 -4.35 -1.74 -1.25
CA ILE A 94 -5.23 -1.71 -2.42
C ILE A 94 -4.55 -2.42 -3.61
N VAL A 95 -3.26 -2.12 -3.86
CA VAL A 95 -2.50 -2.76 -4.94
C VAL A 95 -2.37 -4.26 -4.70
N ALA A 96 -2.05 -4.69 -3.47
CA ALA A 96 -1.94 -6.10 -3.11
C ALA A 96 -3.27 -6.86 -3.36
N SER A 97 -4.39 -6.30 -2.90
CA SER A 97 -5.72 -6.88 -3.10
C SER A 97 -6.11 -6.98 -4.58
N ARG A 98 -5.75 -5.98 -5.40
CA ARG A 98 -5.99 -6.01 -6.84
C ARG A 98 -5.15 -7.05 -7.56
N ILE A 99 -3.88 -7.22 -7.16
CA ILE A 99 -3.01 -8.27 -7.69
C ILE A 99 -3.61 -9.63 -7.34
N ALA A 100 -4.03 -9.84 -6.08
CA ALA A 100 -4.68 -11.08 -5.64
C ALA A 100 -5.90 -11.41 -6.49
N GLY A 101 -6.82 -10.46 -6.66
CA GLY A 101 -8.00 -10.65 -7.49
C GLY A 101 -7.71 -10.87 -8.98
N ALA A 102 -6.59 -10.37 -9.51
CA ALA A 102 -6.15 -10.66 -10.86
C ALA A 102 -5.61 -12.09 -11.00
N LEU A 103 -4.86 -12.57 -10.01
CA LEU A 103 -4.36 -13.95 -9.95
C LEU A 103 -5.50 -14.97 -9.80
N GLU A 104 -6.52 -14.68 -8.99
CA GLU A 104 -7.72 -15.51 -8.85
C GLU A 104 -8.47 -15.69 -10.17
N ARG A 105 -8.46 -14.68 -11.03
CA ARG A 105 -9.02 -14.74 -12.40
C ARG A 105 -8.14 -15.52 -13.39
N GLY A 106 -7.00 -16.06 -12.93
CA GLY A 106 -6.09 -16.85 -13.76
C GLY A 106 -5.12 -16.06 -14.63
N ILE A 107 -4.97 -14.76 -14.40
CA ILE A 107 -4.01 -13.96 -15.16
C ILE A 107 -2.59 -14.30 -14.70
N ASN A 108 -1.65 -14.38 -15.65
CA ASN A 108 -0.26 -14.71 -15.35
C ASN A 108 0.37 -13.68 -14.39
N PHE A 109 0.94 -14.15 -13.30
CA PHE A 109 1.52 -13.33 -12.24
C PHE A 109 2.62 -12.37 -12.73
N LYS A 110 3.46 -12.79 -13.72
CA LYS A 110 4.49 -11.91 -14.31
C LYS A 110 3.87 -10.72 -15.03
N LYS A 111 2.80 -10.96 -15.80
CA LYS A 111 2.10 -9.90 -16.53
C LYS A 111 1.43 -8.92 -15.56
N VAL A 112 0.77 -9.44 -14.53
CA VAL A 112 0.12 -8.62 -13.50
C VAL A 112 1.14 -7.80 -12.74
N ALA A 113 2.22 -8.43 -12.27
CA ALA A 113 3.26 -7.74 -11.51
C ALA A 113 3.88 -6.59 -12.31
N ASN A 114 4.29 -6.83 -13.56
CA ASN A 114 4.88 -5.79 -14.40
C ASN A 114 3.89 -4.62 -14.66
N TYR A 115 2.62 -4.92 -14.92
CA TYR A 115 1.59 -3.91 -15.10
C TYR A 115 1.48 -2.98 -13.87
N TYR A 116 1.42 -3.56 -12.66
CA TYR A 116 1.33 -2.73 -11.45
C TYR A 116 2.63 -2.02 -11.12
N LEU A 117 3.80 -2.58 -11.45
CA LEU A 117 5.07 -1.87 -11.35
C LEU A 117 5.06 -0.58 -12.17
N ASP A 118 4.60 -0.65 -13.43
CA ASP A 118 4.53 0.51 -14.31
C ASP A 118 3.53 1.53 -13.80
N LYS A 119 2.33 1.10 -13.41
CA LYS A 119 1.26 1.99 -12.92
C LYS A 119 1.61 2.72 -11.63
N VAL A 120 2.31 2.07 -10.70
CA VAL A 120 2.72 2.70 -9.43
C VAL A 120 3.82 3.74 -9.66
N ILE A 121 4.76 3.47 -10.56
CA ILE A 121 5.80 4.46 -10.91
C ILE A 121 5.19 5.65 -11.68
N GLU A 122 4.25 5.40 -12.60
CA GLU A 122 3.49 6.46 -13.28
C GLU A 122 2.70 7.34 -12.30
N ALA A 123 2.19 6.76 -11.20
CA ALA A 123 1.51 7.48 -10.13
C ALA A 123 2.44 8.32 -9.24
N GLY A 124 3.77 8.26 -9.46
CA GLY A 124 4.75 9.10 -8.77
C GLY A 124 5.46 8.44 -7.60
N ALA A 125 5.36 7.12 -7.42
CA ALA A 125 6.15 6.41 -6.42
C ALA A 125 7.63 6.35 -6.83
N ILE A 126 8.53 6.48 -5.85
CA ILE A 126 9.99 6.36 -6.07
C ILE A 126 10.38 4.92 -6.36
N GLY A 127 9.68 3.99 -5.74
CA GLY A 127 9.91 2.59 -5.99
C GLY A 127 8.82 1.69 -5.44
N ILE A 128 8.77 0.52 -6.04
CA ILE A 128 7.84 -0.55 -5.67
C ILE A 128 8.56 -1.89 -5.70
N SER A 129 8.20 -2.76 -4.76
CA SER A 129 8.62 -4.15 -4.72
C SER A 129 7.42 -5.05 -4.48
N ILE A 130 7.22 -6.02 -5.37
CA ILE A 130 6.15 -7.00 -5.30
C ILE A 130 6.78 -8.38 -5.11
N HIS A 131 6.39 -9.06 -4.03
CA HIS A 131 6.77 -10.45 -3.77
C HIS A 131 5.53 -11.32 -3.93
N VAL A 132 5.63 -12.32 -4.76
CA VAL A 132 4.57 -13.31 -4.99
C VAL A 132 5.11 -14.68 -4.60
N GLY A 133 4.47 -15.34 -3.65
CA GLY A 133 4.88 -16.64 -3.13
C GLY A 133 3.73 -17.64 -3.09
N GLY A 134 4.00 -18.88 -3.48
CA GLY A 134 3.00 -19.94 -3.50
C GLY A 134 3.21 -20.93 -4.63
N LYS A 135 2.17 -21.70 -4.95
CA LYS A 135 2.18 -22.62 -6.10
C LYS A 135 1.94 -21.86 -7.40
N LEU A 136 3.01 -21.37 -8.01
CA LEU A 136 2.94 -20.56 -9.22
C LEU A 136 3.03 -21.45 -10.48
N MET A 137 2.23 -21.13 -11.51
CA MET A 137 2.24 -21.80 -12.84
C MET A 137 2.04 -23.34 -12.79
N GLY A 138 1.22 -23.84 -11.88
CA GLY A 138 0.94 -25.28 -11.79
C GLY A 138 2.07 -26.12 -11.19
N ALA A 139 3.12 -25.51 -10.66
CA ALA A 139 4.19 -26.23 -9.98
C ALA A 139 3.67 -26.85 -8.67
N GLU A 140 4.03 -28.11 -8.40
CA GLU A 140 3.69 -28.79 -7.13
C GLU A 140 4.36 -28.14 -5.93
N ARG A 141 5.62 -27.72 -6.08
CA ARG A 141 6.39 -27.05 -5.04
C ARG A 141 6.12 -25.55 -5.04
N SER A 142 6.03 -24.97 -3.85
CA SER A 142 5.94 -23.53 -3.70
C SER A 142 7.21 -22.85 -4.22
N ARG A 143 7.02 -21.74 -4.91
CA ARG A 143 8.10 -20.86 -5.38
C ARG A 143 7.76 -19.43 -4.97
N PHE A 144 8.78 -18.61 -4.83
CA PHE A 144 8.60 -17.19 -4.68
C PHE A 144 9.27 -16.44 -5.83
N GLN A 145 8.69 -15.34 -6.22
CA GLN A 145 9.27 -14.44 -7.20
C GLN A 145 9.15 -12.99 -6.73
N LYS A 146 10.23 -12.25 -6.89
CA LYS A 146 10.34 -10.84 -6.53
C LYS A 146 10.43 -10.01 -7.79
N PHE A 147 9.60 -8.98 -7.85
CA PHE A 147 9.62 -7.96 -8.88
C PHE A 147 9.91 -6.62 -8.20
N LYS A 148 10.83 -5.85 -8.77
CA LYS A 148 11.23 -4.56 -8.21
C LYS A 148 11.42 -3.55 -9.32
N ARG A 149 10.97 -2.30 -9.06
CA ARG A 149 11.29 -1.15 -9.90
C ARG A 149 11.51 0.08 -9.02
N GLY A 150 12.53 0.87 -9.34
CA GLY A 150 12.93 2.01 -8.52
C GLY A 150 13.62 1.59 -7.22
N PHE A 151 13.68 2.52 -6.27
CA PHE A 151 14.29 2.33 -4.96
C PHE A 151 13.26 2.03 -3.88
N VAL A 152 13.49 0.99 -3.08
CA VAL A 152 12.67 0.64 -1.92
C VAL A 152 13.59 0.28 -0.77
N ALA A 153 13.43 0.93 0.37
CA ALA A 153 14.12 0.58 1.61
C ALA A 153 13.53 -0.71 2.20
N TYR A 154 14.41 -1.61 2.69
CA TYR A 154 14.00 -2.89 3.26
C TYR A 154 14.23 -2.98 4.77
N SER A 155 15.09 -2.15 5.31
CA SER A 155 15.52 -2.15 6.71
C SER A 155 15.77 -0.74 7.20
N GLY A 156 15.84 -0.58 8.52
CA GLY A 156 16.04 0.69 9.19
C GLY A 156 14.78 1.54 9.28
N ASP A 157 14.92 2.72 9.87
CA ASP A 157 13.83 3.66 10.12
C ASP A 157 13.05 4.04 8.84
N TYR A 158 13.77 4.22 7.72
CA TYR A 158 13.12 4.50 6.43
C TYR A 158 12.20 3.41 5.92
N ALA A 159 12.43 2.14 6.29
CA ALA A 159 11.56 1.04 5.90
C ALA A 159 10.29 0.96 6.77
N GLU A 160 10.26 1.63 7.91
CA GLU A 160 9.10 1.69 8.80
C GLU A 160 8.25 2.94 8.54
N THR A 161 8.92 4.08 8.31
CA THR A 161 8.24 5.38 8.18
C THR A 161 7.82 5.72 6.74
N LEU A 162 8.67 5.40 5.73
CA LEU A 162 8.45 5.83 4.35
C LEU A 162 7.92 4.74 3.41
N VAL A 163 7.96 3.47 3.84
CA VAL A 163 7.51 2.34 3.00
C VAL A 163 6.17 1.83 3.48
N ASP A 164 5.16 2.00 2.64
CA ASP A 164 3.84 1.40 2.82
C ASP A 164 3.89 -0.10 2.48
N LYS A 165 3.33 -0.94 3.37
CA LYS A 165 3.38 -2.41 3.27
C LYS A 165 1.98 -2.96 3.17
N GLY A 166 1.69 -3.64 2.06
CA GLY A 166 0.41 -4.30 1.83
C GLY A 166 0.55 -5.80 1.67
N TYR A 167 -0.38 -6.55 2.24
CA TYR A 167 -0.45 -8.00 2.17
C TYR A 167 -1.81 -8.45 1.66
N ALA A 168 -1.80 -9.40 0.72
CA ALA A 168 -3.03 -10.02 0.25
C ALA A 168 -2.79 -11.51 -0.04
N GLN A 169 -3.88 -12.26 0.01
CA GLN A 169 -3.91 -13.68 -0.33
C GLN A 169 -4.90 -13.89 -1.46
N GLY A 170 -4.47 -14.61 -2.49
CA GLY A 170 -5.32 -15.03 -3.59
C GLY A 170 -5.48 -16.54 -3.61
N SER A 171 -6.71 -17.02 -3.76
CA SER A 171 -7.00 -18.46 -3.90
C SER A 171 -6.98 -18.85 -5.36
N ILE A 172 -6.07 -19.77 -5.72
CA ILE A 172 -5.94 -20.32 -7.07
C ILE A 172 -6.20 -21.82 -7.00
N LYS A 173 -6.60 -22.46 -8.13
CA LYS A 173 -6.90 -23.90 -8.16
C LYS A 173 -5.86 -24.80 -7.45
N PRO A 174 -4.53 -24.61 -7.60
CA PRO A 174 -3.53 -25.44 -6.92
C PRO A 174 -3.30 -25.06 -5.44
N GLY A 175 -3.84 -23.94 -4.92
CA GLY A 175 -3.65 -23.51 -3.54
C GLY A 175 -3.74 -22.02 -3.34
N ILE A 176 -3.19 -21.53 -2.24
CA ILE A 176 -3.16 -20.12 -1.87
C ILE A 176 -1.83 -19.52 -2.32
N VAL A 177 -1.90 -18.31 -2.88
CA VAL A 177 -0.73 -17.49 -3.23
C VAL A 177 -0.73 -16.25 -2.34
N GLY A 178 0.38 -16.02 -1.65
CA GLY A 178 0.63 -14.82 -0.86
C GLY A 178 1.27 -13.74 -1.72
N ILE A 179 0.82 -12.51 -1.52
CA ILE A 179 1.32 -11.32 -2.21
C ILE A 179 1.72 -10.30 -1.15
N GLN A 180 2.94 -9.82 -1.24
CA GLN A 180 3.44 -8.71 -0.44
C GLN A 180 3.84 -7.59 -1.38
N VAL A 181 3.30 -6.41 -1.15
CA VAL A 181 3.63 -5.19 -1.88
C VAL A 181 4.29 -4.21 -0.91
N ARG A 182 5.34 -3.57 -1.36
CA ARG A 182 6.00 -2.47 -0.64
C ARG A 182 6.13 -1.31 -1.60
N ILE A 183 5.59 -0.16 -1.22
CA ILE A 183 5.61 1.06 -2.02
C ILE A 183 6.32 2.15 -1.23
N MET A 184 7.28 2.81 -1.85
CA MET A 184 7.97 3.95 -1.29
C MET A 184 7.50 5.20 -1.99
N LYS A 185 6.79 6.06 -1.25
CA LYS A 185 6.17 7.29 -1.78
C LYS A 185 7.19 8.41 -1.86
N GLU A 186 7.98 8.58 -0.83
CA GLU A 186 8.91 9.70 -0.66
C GLU A 186 10.36 9.22 -0.58
N ALA A 187 11.29 10.04 -1.08
CA ALA A 187 12.71 9.76 -0.94
C ALA A 187 13.19 10.15 0.47
N PRO A 188 14.13 9.39 1.06
CA PRO A 188 14.85 9.87 2.22
C PRO A 188 15.55 11.18 1.90
N LYS A 189 15.55 12.14 2.83
CA LYS A 189 16.14 13.45 2.66
C LYS A 189 17.62 13.40 2.22
N GLU A 190 18.34 12.39 2.69
CA GLU A 190 19.73 12.16 2.31
C GLU A 190 19.93 11.87 0.81
N PHE A 191 18.95 11.25 0.14
CA PHE A 191 19.01 11.00 -1.30
C PHE A 191 18.75 12.26 -2.13
N GLU A 192 18.02 13.23 -1.58
CA GLU A 192 17.83 14.52 -2.25
C GLU A 192 19.14 15.31 -2.32
N TYR A 193 19.90 15.33 -1.23
CA TYR A 193 21.22 15.97 -1.20
C TYR A 193 22.18 15.35 -2.23
N LYS A 194 22.28 14.01 -2.28
CA LYS A 194 23.11 13.31 -3.27
C LYS A 194 22.70 13.60 -4.71
N LYS A 195 21.40 13.65 -5.00
CA LYS A 195 20.90 14.02 -6.34
C LYS A 195 21.23 15.47 -6.72
N ILE A 196 21.28 16.36 -5.75
CA ILE A 196 21.64 17.76 -5.97
C ILE A 196 23.16 17.84 -6.26
N GLU A 197 23.99 17.18 -5.46
CA GLU A 197 25.43 17.11 -5.65
C GLU A 197 25.82 16.48 -7.00
N GLU A 198 25.20 15.36 -7.39
CA GLU A 198 25.42 14.74 -8.69
C GLU A 198 25.00 15.64 -9.87
N LYS A 199 23.87 16.34 -9.75
CA LYS A 199 23.44 17.31 -10.77
C LYS A 199 24.35 18.52 -10.88
N GLU A 200 24.91 18.99 -9.76
CA GLU A 200 25.86 20.08 -9.74
C GLU A 200 27.24 19.66 -10.27
N ALA A 201 27.70 18.44 -9.97
CA ALA A 201 28.89 17.86 -10.53
C ALA A 201 28.78 17.74 -12.06
N HIS A 202 27.72 17.11 -12.58
CA HIS A 202 27.46 17.02 -14.02
C HIS A 202 27.35 18.38 -14.72
N LYS A 203 26.79 19.40 -14.03
CA LYS A 203 26.74 20.75 -14.58
C LYS A 203 28.12 21.43 -14.63
N LYS A 204 29.01 21.13 -13.68
CA LYS A 204 30.40 21.63 -13.67
C LYS A 204 31.19 20.97 -14.80
N ASP A 205 31.12 19.64 -14.90
CA ASP A 205 31.80 18.89 -15.95
C ASP A 205 31.36 19.34 -17.37
N ALA A 206 30.06 19.56 -17.57
CA ALA A 206 29.52 20.07 -18.82
C ALA A 206 30.00 21.50 -19.14
N LYS A 207 30.17 22.37 -18.13
CA LYS A 207 30.71 23.72 -18.33
C LYS A 207 32.17 23.69 -18.66
N GLU A 208 32.98 22.87 -18.00
CA GLU A 208 34.39 22.69 -18.29
C GLU A 208 34.63 22.16 -19.70
N MET A 209 33.85 21.15 -20.13
CA MET A 209 33.88 20.65 -21.52
C MET A 209 33.60 21.75 -22.56
N VAL A 210 32.58 22.59 -22.30
CA VAL A 210 32.24 23.70 -23.22
C VAL A 210 33.34 24.77 -23.27
N GLU A 211 33.97 25.03 -22.14
CA GLU A 211 35.05 26.00 -22.04
C GLU A 211 36.34 25.52 -22.73
N ASP A 212 36.64 24.23 -22.60
CA ASP A 212 37.74 23.58 -23.31
C ASP A 212 37.52 23.53 -24.83
N MET A 213 36.30 23.26 -25.28
CA MET A 213 35.94 23.36 -26.71
C MET A 213 36.09 24.79 -27.25
N ARG A 214 35.72 25.81 -26.49
CA ARG A 214 35.92 27.21 -26.87
C ARG A 214 37.39 27.57 -27.00
N LYS A 215 38.23 27.18 -26.00
CA LYS A 215 39.68 27.39 -26.05
C LYS A 215 40.37 26.66 -27.20
N ALA A 216 39.83 25.50 -27.59
CA ALA A 216 40.31 24.74 -28.74
C ALA A 216 39.93 25.40 -30.09
N SER A 217 38.75 26.02 -30.20
CA SER A 217 38.33 26.74 -31.40
C SER A 217 38.97 28.11 -31.58
N GLU A 218 39.51 28.75 -30.52
CA GLU A 218 40.23 30.00 -30.61
C GLU A 218 41.74 29.83 -30.99
N LYS A 219 42.22 28.58 -31.02
CA LYS A 219 43.63 28.26 -31.40
C LYS A 219 43.81 27.81 -32.84
N ILE A 220 42.75 27.83 -33.65
CA ILE A 220 42.74 27.53 -35.08
C ILE A 220 42.57 28.86 -35.85
#